data_5508a5d4915a2a07cbc10a6a38993e88
#
_entry.id   5508a5d4915a2a07cbc10a6a38993e88
#
_cell.length_a   1.000
_cell.length_b   1.000
_cell.length_c   1.000
_cell.angle_alpha   90.00
_cell.angle_beta   90.00
_cell.angle_gamma   90.00
#
_symmetry.space_group_name_H-M   'P 1'
#
loop_
_entity.id
_entity.type
_entity.pdbx_description
1 polymer ?
#
loop_
_entity_poly.entity_id
_entity_poly.type
_entity_poly.pdbx_seq_one_letter_code
_entity_poly.pdbx_strand_id
1 'polypeptide(L)'
;RLEYISDENYAILIRCRPDALAIEKLYFQTNQKTAINVAQARGVTLLAAQKLKIPIFEYSPLQVKTAVTGYGKAKKPQVMEMTARLLKLKEIPKPDDTCDALAIAICHTQAAGSQLRRVMYGKGL
;
A
#
# COMPACT_ATOMS: atom_id res chain seq x y z
N ARG A 1 17.52 -9.59 -11.45
CA ARG A 1 16.21 -8.94 -11.28
C ARG A 1 15.84 -8.77 -9.79
N LEU A 2 15.87 -9.84 -9.01
CA LEU A 2 15.54 -9.77 -7.59
C LEU A 2 16.56 -8.95 -6.81
N GLU A 3 17.82 -9.08 -7.14
CA GLU A 3 18.87 -8.27 -6.53
C GLU A 3 18.66 -6.78 -6.78
N TYR A 4 18.31 -6.42 -8.01
CA TYR A 4 18.01 -5.03 -8.36
C TYR A 4 16.84 -4.50 -7.54
N ILE A 5 15.76 -5.28 -7.43
CA ILE A 5 14.59 -4.91 -6.64
C ILE A 5 14.98 -4.75 -5.16
N SER A 6 15.78 -5.65 -4.64
CA SER A 6 16.27 -5.58 -3.26
C SER A 6 17.06 -4.31 -3.01
N ASP A 7 18.03 -4.02 -3.89
CA ASP A 7 18.89 -2.86 -3.73
C ASP A 7 18.11 -1.55 -3.82
N GLU A 8 17.17 -1.45 -4.74
CA GLU A 8 16.31 -0.27 -4.89
C GLU A 8 15.42 -0.08 -3.67
N ASN A 9 14.82 -1.15 -3.16
CA ASN A 9 13.99 -1.08 -1.96
C ASN A 9 14.81 -0.62 -0.75
N TYR A 10 15.98 -1.20 -0.55
CA TYR A 10 16.86 -0.78 0.54
C TYR A 10 17.23 0.69 0.42
N ALA A 11 17.61 1.14 -0.76
CA ALA A 11 17.99 2.54 -0.98
C ALA A 11 16.85 3.49 -0.60
N ILE A 12 15.62 3.17 -1.02
CA ILE A 12 14.45 3.98 -0.70
C ILE A 12 14.16 3.96 0.80
N LEU A 13 14.14 2.78 1.40
CA LEU A 13 13.79 2.63 2.81
C LEU A 13 14.83 3.30 3.73
N ILE A 14 16.10 3.20 3.38
CA ILE A 14 17.16 3.85 4.14
C ILE A 14 17.07 5.37 4.02
N ARG A 15 16.83 5.86 2.80
CA ARG A 15 16.73 7.30 2.55
C ARG A 15 15.51 7.93 3.18
N CYS A 16 14.36 7.29 3.05
CA CYS A 16 13.08 7.85 3.52
C CYS A 16 12.79 7.54 4.98
N ARG A 17 13.34 6.45 5.52
CA ARG A 17 13.10 5.98 6.89
C ARG A 17 11.62 6.03 7.27
N PRO A 18 10.77 5.29 6.57
CA PRO A 18 9.34 5.32 6.85
C PRO A 18 9.02 4.65 8.19
N ASP A 19 7.91 5.06 8.78
CA ASP A 19 7.41 4.44 10.02
C ASP A 19 6.71 3.12 9.76
N ALA A 20 6.28 2.89 8.54
CA ALA A 20 5.55 1.67 8.17
C ALA A 20 5.64 1.43 6.67
N LEU A 21 5.50 0.17 6.29
CA LEU A 21 5.32 -0.25 4.90
C LEU A 21 3.89 -0.78 4.76
N ALA A 22 3.12 -0.16 3.90
CA ALA A 22 1.78 -0.62 3.56
C ALA A 22 1.84 -1.31 2.20
N ILE A 23 1.30 -2.53 2.13
CA ILE A 23 1.38 -3.34 0.93
C ILE A 23 0.05 -4.04 0.68
N GLU A 24 -0.27 -4.28 -0.57
CA GLU A 24 -1.48 -4.99 -0.95
C GLU A 24 -1.37 -6.48 -0.66
N LYS A 25 -2.46 -7.07 -0.18
CA LYS A 25 -2.55 -8.52 -0.02
C LYS A 25 -2.52 -9.17 -1.40
N LEU A 26 -1.79 -10.28 -1.49
CA LEU A 26 -1.61 -10.99 -2.75
C LEU A 26 -2.68 -12.08 -2.89
N TYR A 27 -3.41 -12.03 -4.00
CA TYR A 27 -4.41 -13.04 -4.36
C TYR A 27 -4.02 -13.71 -5.67
N PHE A 28 -4.02 -15.04 -5.69
CA PHE A 28 -3.67 -15.81 -6.88
C PHE A 28 -4.94 -16.13 -7.65
N GLN A 29 -5.44 -15.20 -8.43
CA GLN A 29 -6.71 -15.41 -9.12
C GLN A 29 -6.60 -15.74 -10.60
N THR A 30 -5.54 -15.39 -11.29
CA THR A 30 -5.53 -15.54 -12.73
C THR A 30 -4.25 -16.14 -13.31
N ASN A 31 -3.21 -15.41 -13.55
CA ASN A 31 -2.05 -15.88 -14.30
C ASN A 31 -0.93 -16.35 -13.37
N GLN A 32 -0.74 -17.68 -13.29
CA GLN A 32 0.26 -18.27 -12.39
C GLN A 32 1.70 -17.83 -12.70
N LYS A 33 2.05 -17.61 -13.97
CA LYS A 33 3.39 -17.11 -14.32
C LYS A 33 3.64 -15.74 -13.72
N THR A 34 2.70 -14.83 -13.93
CA THR A 34 2.78 -13.47 -13.39
C THR A 34 2.73 -13.50 -11.86
N ALA A 35 1.89 -14.36 -11.29
CA ALA A 35 1.73 -14.48 -9.84
C ALA A 35 3.04 -14.90 -9.16
N ILE A 36 3.77 -15.84 -9.75
CA ILE A 36 5.05 -16.28 -9.18
C ILE A 36 6.06 -15.13 -9.17
N ASN A 37 6.20 -14.42 -10.28
CA ASN A 37 7.12 -13.29 -10.38
C ASN A 37 6.75 -12.18 -9.40
N VAL A 38 5.48 -11.88 -9.27
CA VAL A 38 4.98 -10.87 -8.33
C VAL A 38 5.25 -11.30 -6.90
N ALA A 39 5.01 -12.57 -6.57
CA ALA A 39 5.25 -13.09 -5.23
C ALA A 39 6.73 -13.01 -4.85
N GLN A 40 7.63 -13.32 -5.79
CA GLN A 40 9.07 -13.22 -5.55
C GLN A 40 9.50 -11.79 -5.27
N ALA A 41 9.06 -10.85 -6.09
CA ALA A 41 9.36 -9.43 -5.90
C ALA A 41 8.79 -8.91 -4.58
N ARG A 42 7.57 -9.34 -4.25
CA ARG A 42 6.91 -8.99 -2.98
C ARG A 42 7.71 -9.51 -1.79
N GLY A 43 8.18 -10.76 -1.86
CA GLY A 43 8.99 -11.34 -0.79
C GLY A 43 10.28 -10.57 -0.55
N VAL A 44 10.94 -10.12 -1.60
CA VAL A 44 12.17 -9.31 -1.50
C VAL A 44 11.88 -7.97 -0.82
N THR A 45 10.76 -7.33 -1.18
CA THR A 45 10.35 -6.06 -0.58
C THR A 45 10.04 -6.24 0.91
N LEU A 46 9.31 -7.28 1.26
CA LEU A 46 8.98 -7.58 2.66
C LEU A 46 10.24 -7.86 3.48
N LEU A 47 11.18 -8.61 2.91
CA LEU A 47 12.42 -8.93 3.59
C LEU A 47 13.25 -7.67 3.86
N ALA A 48 13.33 -6.76 2.91
CA ALA A 48 14.04 -5.50 3.09
C ALA A 48 13.46 -4.70 4.27
N ALA A 49 12.14 -4.59 4.33
CA ALA A 49 11.47 -3.90 5.42
C ALA A 49 11.73 -4.58 6.77
N GLN A 50 11.67 -5.91 6.82
CA GLN A 50 11.91 -6.66 8.05
C GLN A 50 13.34 -6.50 8.54
N LYS A 51 14.32 -6.54 7.64
CA LYS A 51 15.73 -6.33 8.02
C LYS A 51 15.97 -4.96 8.62
N LEU A 52 15.25 -3.96 8.14
CA LEU A 52 15.35 -2.59 8.64
C LEU A 52 14.40 -2.31 9.80
N LYS A 53 13.70 -3.33 10.30
CA LYS A 53 12.78 -3.22 11.44
C LYS A 53 11.61 -2.26 11.16
N ILE A 54 11.17 -2.19 9.92
CA ILE A 54 10.03 -1.37 9.53
C ILE A 54 8.76 -2.23 9.62
N PRO A 55 7.75 -1.82 10.40
CA PRO A 55 6.49 -2.57 10.49
C PRO A 55 5.79 -2.67 9.15
N ILE A 56 5.18 -3.83 8.89
CA ILE A 56 4.50 -4.12 7.63
C ILE A 56 3.00 -4.29 7.89
N PHE A 57 2.19 -3.62 7.08
CA PHE A 57 0.74 -3.70 7.13
C PHE A 57 0.19 -4.07 5.77
N GLU A 58 -0.74 -5.02 5.74
CA GLU A 58 -1.32 -5.53 4.50
C GLU A 58 -2.78 -5.11 4.37
N TYR A 59 -3.18 -4.74 3.16
CA TYR A 59 -4.55 -4.30 2.87
C TYR A 59 -5.09 -4.99 1.64
N SER A 60 -6.35 -5.45 1.71
CA SER A 60 -7.02 -6.05 0.57
C SER A 60 -7.49 -4.97 -0.42
N PRO A 61 -7.73 -5.34 -1.68
CA PRO A 61 -8.32 -4.40 -2.63
C PRO A 61 -9.63 -3.79 -2.14
N LEU A 62 -10.45 -4.59 -1.45
CA LEU A 62 -11.71 -4.10 -0.88
C LEU A 62 -11.47 -3.03 0.18
N GLN A 63 -10.51 -3.24 1.06
CA GLN A 63 -10.16 -2.26 2.10
C GLN A 63 -9.69 -0.95 1.48
N VAL A 64 -8.86 -1.02 0.44
CA VAL A 64 -8.34 0.17 -0.24
C VAL A 64 -9.48 0.94 -0.91
N LYS A 65 -10.33 0.26 -1.67
CA LYS A 65 -11.47 0.90 -2.33
C LYS A 65 -12.39 1.58 -1.32
N THR A 66 -12.71 0.90 -0.24
CA THR A 66 -13.58 1.43 0.80
C THR A 66 -12.94 2.63 1.49
N ALA A 67 -11.65 2.56 1.78
CA ALA A 67 -10.95 3.66 2.45
C ALA A 67 -10.89 4.92 1.58
N VAL A 68 -10.63 4.75 0.29
CA VAL A 68 -10.44 5.87 -0.63
C VAL A 68 -11.77 6.47 -1.09
N THR A 69 -12.75 5.64 -1.45
CA THR A 69 -14.00 6.10 -2.06
C THR A 69 -15.21 6.02 -1.14
N GLY A 70 -15.11 5.26 -0.05
CA GLY A 70 -16.26 4.95 0.78
C GLY A 70 -17.13 3.83 0.22
N TYR A 71 -16.73 3.22 -0.90
CA TYR A 71 -17.55 2.23 -1.59
C TYR A 71 -16.70 1.05 -2.07
N GLY A 72 -16.95 -0.13 -1.48
CA GLY A 72 -16.17 -1.33 -1.77
C GLY A 72 -16.28 -1.87 -3.20
N LYS A 73 -17.31 -1.47 -3.92
CA LYS A 73 -17.50 -1.85 -5.33
C LYS A 73 -17.04 -0.78 -6.32
N ALA A 74 -16.32 0.22 -5.84
CA ALA A 74 -15.82 1.28 -6.70
C ALA A 74 -14.91 0.69 -7.79
N LYS A 75 -15.00 1.26 -8.99
CA LYS A 75 -14.17 0.84 -10.10
C LYS A 75 -12.85 1.59 -10.07
N LYS A 76 -11.84 1.03 -10.74
CA LYS A 76 -10.49 1.59 -10.76
C LYS A 76 -10.45 3.09 -11.10
N PRO A 77 -11.16 3.59 -12.14
CA PRO A 77 -11.15 5.02 -12.44
C PRO A 77 -11.65 5.89 -11.27
N GLN A 78 -12.64 5.42 -10.52
CA GLN A 78 -13.16 6.14 -9.37
C GLN A 78 -12.13 6.21 -8.24
N VAL A 79 -11.44 5.10 -8.00
CA VAL A 79 -10.38 5.04 -6.97
C VAL A 79 -9.25 5.99 -7.34
N MET A 80 -8.83 5.99 -8.60
CA MET A 80 -7.74 6.85 -9.08
C MET A 80 -8.10 8.32 -8.95
N GLU A 81 -9.30 8.69 -9.37
CA GLU A 81 -9.76 10.07 -9.28
C GLU A 81 -9.85 10.55 -7.83
N MET A 82 -10.43 9.72 -6.96
CA MET A 82 -10.54 10.09 -5.55
C MET A 82 -9.18 10.16 -4.87
N THR A 83 -8.26 9.28 -5.22
CA THR A 83 -6.89 9.32 -4.71
C THR A 83 -6.24 10.66 -5.02
N ALA A 84 -6.34 11.10 -6.28
CA ALA A 84 -5.79 12.39 -6.68
C ALA A 84 -6.46 13.55 -5.94
N ARG A 85 -7.77 13.50 -5.75
CA ARG A 85 -8.50 14.52 -5.00
C ARG A 85 -8.08 14.61 -3.55
N LEU A 86 -7.99 13.47 -2.87
CA LEU A 86 -7.61 13.42 -1.46
C LEU A 86 -6.22 13.98 -1.23
N LEU A 87 -5.31 13.77 -2.18
CA LEU A 87 -3.95 14.28 -2.11
C LEU A 87 -3.78 15.65 -2.74
N LYS A 88 -4.87 16.24 -3.24
CA LYS A 88 -4.87 17.57 -3.89
C LYS A 88 -3.90 17.65 -5.05
N LEU A 89 -3.86 16.58 -5.84
CA LEU A 89 -3.03 16.54 -7.05
C LEU A 89 -3.78 17.16 -8.22
N LYS A 90 -3.05 17.82 -9.11
CA LYS A 90 -3.65 18.46 -10.30
C LYS A 90 -4.18 17.45 -11.29
N GLU A 91 -3.54 16.29 -11.37
CA GLU A 91 -3.94 15.23 -12.28
C GLU A 91 -3.63 13.86 -11.68
N ILE A 92 -4.24 12.83 -12.27
CA ILE A 92 -4.03 11.46 -11.80
C ILE A 92 -2.60 11.03 -12.12
N PRO A 93 -1.83 10.55 -11.11
CA PRO A 93 -0.45 10.11 -11.34
C PRO A 93 -0.36 8.97 -12.34
N LYS A 94 0.71 8.94 -13.11
CA LYS A 94 1.03 7.87 -14.06
C LYS A 94 2.41 7.33 -13.77
N PRO A 95 2.66 6.04 -13.97
CA PRO A 95 1.68 5.02 -14.39
C PRO A 95 0.67 4.67 -13.28
N ASP A 96 -0.30 3.82 -13.62
CA ASP A 96 -1.37 3.41 -12.68
C ASP A 96 -0.82 2.89 -11.36
N ASP A 97 0.31 2.19 -11.39
CA ASP A 97 0.95 1.63 -10.20
C ASP A 97 1.28 2.70 -9.16
N THR A 98 1.63 3.90 -9.60
CA THR A 98 1.89 5.02 -8.69
C THR A 98 0.63 5.39 -7.92
N CYS A 99 -0.49 5.48 -8.63
CA CYS A 99 -1.77 5.79 -8.00
C CYS A 99 -2.21 4.68 -7.05
N ASP A 100 -2.00 3.42 -7.44
CA ASP A 100 -2.31 2.27 -6.58
C ASP A 100 -1.52 2.33 -5.27
N ALA A 101 -0.25 2.65 -5.34
CA ALA A 101 0.60 2.78 -4.15
C ALA A 101 0.12 3.92 -3.23
N LEU A 102 -0.25 5.05 -3.82
CA LEU A 102 -0.78 6.18 -3.05
C LEU A 102 -2.11 5.83 -2.38
N ALA A 103 -2.96 5.08 -3.06
CA ALA A 103 -4.24 4.65 -2.50
C ALA A 103 -4.04 3.73 -1.28
N ILE A 104 -3.07 2.82 -1.35
CA ILE A 104 -2.75 1.95 -0.22
C ILE A 104 -2.21 2.77 0.96
N ALA A 105 -1.41 3.77 0.68
CA ALA A 105 -0.89 4.66 1.73
C ALA A 105 -2.03 5.43 2.41
N ILE A 106 -3.00 5.92 1.65
CA ILE A 106 -4.19 6.57 2.21
C ILE A 106 -4.96 5.60 3.11
N CYS A 107 -5.16 4.37 2.65
CA CYS A 107 -5.82 3.33 3.41
C CYS A 107 -5.11 3.11 4.76
N HIS A 108 -3.79 3.03 4.73
CA HIS A 108 -3.01 2.83 5.95
C HIS A 108 -3.14 4.02 6.91
N THR A 109 -3.11 5.24 6.42
CA THR A 109 -3.23 6.41 7.30
C THR A 109 -4.57 6.42 8.03
N GLN A 110 -5.64 6.01 7.38
CA GLN A 110 -6.94 5.90 8.02
C GLN A 110 -6.96 4.80 9.08
N ALA A 111 -6.37 3.64 8.79
CA ALA A 111 -6.30 2.53 9.74
C ALA A 111 -5.43 2.90 10.94
N ALA A 112 -4.29 3.54 10.71
CA ALA A 112 -3.39 4.00 11.78
C ALA A 112 -4.08 5.04 12.66
N GLY A 113 -4.83 5.96 12.05
CA GLY A 113 -5.62 6.95 12.79
C GLY A 113 -6.65 6.31 13.70
N SER A 114 -7.33 5.26 13.23
CA SER A 114 -8.28 4.51 14.06
C SER A 114 -7.61 3.84 15.23
N GLN A 115 -6.46 3.22 15.02
CA GLN A 115 -5.69 2.58 16.08
C GLN A 115 -5.23 3.60 17.12
N LEU A 116 -4.75 4.75 16.67
CA LEU A 116 -4.33 5.82 17.54
C LEU A 116 -5.48 6.31 18.41
N ARG A 117 -6.67 6.47 17.84
CA ARG A 117 -7.85 6.83 18.62
C ARG A 117 -8.15 5.83 19.72
N ARG A 118 -8.06 4.53 19.41
CA ARG A 118 -8.29 3.49 20.42
C ARG A 118 -7.31 3.63 21.57
N VAL A 119 -6.08 3.91 21.28
CA VAL A 119 -5.04 4.09 22.31
C VAL A 119 -5.31 5.35 23.14
N MET A 120 -5.65 6.46 22.49
CA MET A 120 -5.82 7.75 23.15
C MET A 120 -7.14 7.86 23.94
N TYR A 121 -8.22 7.30 23.43
CA TYR A 121 -9.55 7.46 24.01
C TYR A 121 -10.11 6.19 24.63
N GLY A 122 -9.33 5.13 24.71
CA GLY A 122 -9.72 3.89 25.37
C GLY A 122 -10.55 2.97 24.51
N LYS A 123 -11.15 1.97 25.21
CA LYS A 123 -11.74 0.82 24.57
C LYS A 123 -13.09 1.16 23.99
N GLY A 124 -13.52 1.63 23.31
CA GLY A 124 -14.87 1.83 22.80
C GLY A 124 -14.87 2.56 21.48
N LEU A 125 -13.69 2.72 20.99
CA LEU A 125 -13.56 3.47 19.73
C LEU A 125 -13.24 2.60 18.52
#